data_ee63fa8a8288b269adabdde62eafcb85
#
_entry.id   ee63fa8a8288b269adabdde62eafcb85
#
_cell.length_a   1.000
_cell.length_b   1.000
_cell.length_c   1.000
_cell.angle_alpha   90.00
_cell.angle_beta   90.00
_cell.angle_gamma   90.00
#
_symmetry.space_group_name_H-M   'P 1'
#
loop_
_entity.id
_entity.type
_entity.pdbx_description
1 polymer ?
#
loop_
_entity_poly.entity_id
_entity_poly.type
_entity_poly.pdbx_seq_one_letter_code
_entity_poly.pdbx_strand_id
1 'polypeptide(L)'
;MIISCIVFILIFTTCRLQKILCCIICLLPVCICAEPDLCVSLKAIRTNLNATLRRRFMKMNFPINYTIQVHYEEVFRLRNISRLNMSIDEPLQQRDLQDLWLWISHQGIKRVLRVLPERHPTRTKYLSNLENLFRRFEEVYNQKNPRDEERVLPERIDNIWERLTDQDYEGWKSVTPKSILDNCYRTMLCLFKECFSKEDDNYDYCKVLNWSNGTKTT
;
A
#
# COMPACT_ATOMS: atom_id res chain seq x y z
N MET A 1 23.87 -5.42 69.41
CA MET A 1 22.55 -6.06 69.18
C MET A 1 21.57 -5.21 68.34
N ILE A 2 21.57 -3.89 68.42
CA ILE A 2 20.67 -2.98 67.69
C ILE A 2 20.97 -2.91 66.22
N ILE A 3 22.25 -2.91 65.79
CA ILE A 3 22.69 -2.80 64.39
C ILE A 3 22.27 -4.05 63.56
N SER A 4 22.24 -5.24 64.20
CA SER A 4 21.89 -6.48 63.52
C SER A 4 20.37 -6.54 63.18
N CYS A 5 19.50 -5.93 64.01
CA CYS A 5 18.08 -5.86 63.74
C CYS A 5 17.74 -4.88 62.60
N ILE A 6 18.45 -3.78 62.52
CA ILE A 6 18.23 -2.76 61.44
C ILE A 6 18.59 -3.33 60.06
N VAL A 7 19.69 -4.03 59.97
CA VAL A 7 20.11 -4.71 58.72
C VAL A 7 19.10 -5.78 58.30
N PHE A 8 18.57 -6.54 59.21
CA PHE A 8 17.54 -7.57 58.91
C PHE A 8 16.21 -6.93 58.44
N ILE A 9 15.80 -5.82 59.07
CA ILE A 9 14.58 -5.12 58.64
C ILE A 9 14.74 -4.49 57.23
N LEU A 10 15.91 -3.91 56.92
CA LEU A 10 16.19 -3.35 55.59
C LEU A 10 16.25 -4.47 54.50
N ILE A 11 16.78 -5.63 54.77
CA ILE A 11 16.81 -6.77 53.83
C ILE A 11 15.40 -7.32 53.59
N PHE A 12 14.56 -7.40 54.62
CA PHE A 12 13.17 -7.89 54.46
C PHE A 12 12.27 -6.89 53.72
N THR A 13 12.47 -5.59 53.90
CA THR A 13 11.69 -4.55 53.17
C THR A 13 12.09 -4.49 51.71
N THR A 14 13.37 -4.62 51.38
CA THR A 14 13.82 -4.65 49.98
C THR A 14 13.33 -5.91 49.24
N CYS A 15 13.32 -7.07 49.91
CA CYS A 15 12.83 -8.30 49.31
C CYS A 15 11.29 -8.28 49.08
N ARG A 16 10.52 -7.64 49.98
CA ARG A 16 9.09 -7.42 49.74
C ARG A 16 8.78 -6.42 48.62
N LEU A 17 9.51 -5.32 48.55
CA LEU A 17 9.40 -4.37 47.45
C LEU A 17 9.76 -4.99 46.12
N GLN A 18 10.78 -5.82 46.06
CA GLN A 18 11.18 -6.51 44.83
C GLN A 18 10.13 -7.55 44.37
N LYS A 19 9.47 -8.24 45.29
CA LYS A 19 8.35 -9.14 44.98
C LYS A 19 7.11 -8.40 44.49
N ILE A 20 6.79 -7.26 45.09
CA ILE A 20 5.67 -6.40 44.65
C ILE A 20 5.96 -5.82 43.27
N LEU A 21 7.17 -5.35 43.01
CA LEU A 21 7.59 -4.86 41.69
C LEU A 21 7.51 -5.94 40.61
N CYS A 22 7.94 -7.18 40.94
CA CYS A 22 7.82 -8.32 40.04
C CYS A 22 6.36 -8.69 39.73
N CYS A 23 5.48 -8.65 40.74
CA CYS A 23 4.03 -8.84 40.54
C CYS A 23 3.37 -7.74 39.72
N ILE A 24 3.79 -6.47 39.88
CA ILE A 24 3.28 -5.35 39.06
C ILE A 24 3.73 -5.50 37.61
N ILE A 25 4.96 -5.92 37.36
CA ILE A 25 5.47 -6.18 35.99
C ILE A 25 4.73 -7.35 35.32
N CYS A 26 4.36 -8.38 36.09
CA CYS A 26 3.56 -9.49 35.57
C CYS A 26 2.08 -9.16 35.34
N LEU A 27 1.57 -8.09 35.96
CA LEU A 27 0.18 -7.62 35.79
C LEU A 27 0.05 -6.52 34.71
N LEU A 28 1.15 -5.95 34.24
CA LEU A 28 1.11 -5.13 33.04
C LEU A 28 0.71 -6.04 31.88
N PRO A 29 -0.42 -5.79 31.20
CA PRO A 29 -0.69 -6.47 29.96
C PRO A 29 0.53 -6.19 29.08
N VAL A 30 1.31 -7.23 28.77
CA VAL A 30 2.31 -7.16 27.72
C VAL A 30 1.47 -6.78 26.50
N CYS A 31 1.45 -5.50 26.18
CA CYS A 31 0.90 -5.01 24.94
C CYS A 31 1.83 -5.61 23.89
N ILE A 32 1.54 -6.85 23.48
CA ILE A 32 2.13 -7.46 22.31
C ILE A 32 1.63 -6.54 21.21
N CYS A 33 2.42 -5.53 20.89
CA CYS A 33 2.24 -4.78 19.65
C CYS A 33 2.37 -5.83 18.56
N ALA A 34 1.24 -6.39 18.12
CA ALA A 34 1.22 -7.26 16.97
C ALA A 34 1.89 -6.48 15.85
N GLU A 35 2.96 -7.02 15.34
CA GLU A 35 3.69 -6.42 14.23
C GLU A 35 2.69 -6.15 13.10
N PRO A 36 2.63 -4.91 12.56
CA PRO A 36 1.61 -4.56 11.58
C PRO A 36 1.74 -5.48 10.37
N ASP A 37 0.70 -6.26 10.13
CA ASP A 37 0.66 -7.18 9.00
C ASP A 37 0.37 -6.41 7.70
N LEU A 38 1.29 -6.51 6.75
CA LEU A 38 1.19 -5.92 5.41
C LEU A 38 -0.10 -6.35 4.70
N CYS A 39 -0.45 -7.63 4.80
CA CYS A 39 -1.64 -8.17 4.16
C CYS A 39 -2.94 -7.66 4.76
N VAL A 40 -2.97 -7.33 6.05
CA VAL A 40 -4.13 -6.70 6.69
C VAL A 40 -4.38 -5.32 6.08
N SER A 41 -3.33 -4.51 5.92
CA SER A 41 -3.42 -3.19 5.31
C SER A 41 -3.86 -3.27 3.84
N LEU A 42 -3.32 -4.21 3.06
CA LEU A 42 -3.74 -4.44 1.67
C LEU A 42 -5.18 -4.94 1.54
N LYS A 43 -5.65 -5.80 2.45
CA LYS A 43 -7.05 -6.23 2.49
C LYS A 43 -8.00 -5.07 2.77
N ALA A 44 -7.61 -4.12 3.63
CA ALA A 44 -8.37 -2.90 3.86
C ALA A 44 -8.45 -2.02 2.61
N ILE A 45 -7.33 -1.82 1.90
CA ILE A 45 -7.31 -1.11 0.59
C ILE A 45 -8.20 -1.84 -0.42
N ARG A 46 -8.08 -3.17 -0.55
CA ARG A 46 -8.91 -3.98 -1.44
C ARG A 46 -10.40 -3.78 -1.19
N THR A 47 -10.81 -3.78 0.07
CA THR A 47 -12.21 -3.57 0.46
C THR A 47 -12.71 -2.20 0.03
N ASN A 48 -11.88 -1.15 0.19
CA ASN A 48 -12.22 0.22 -0.22
C ASN A 48 -12.11 0.44 -1.74
N LEU A 49 -11.32 -0.35 -2.44
CA LEU A 49 -11.22 -0.35 -3.91
C LEU A 49 -12.16 -1.36 -4.58
N ASN A 50 -13.16 -1.91 -3.90
CA ASN A 50 -14.09 -2.85 -4.54
C ASN A 50 -14.90 -2.19 -5.67
N ALA A 51 -15.42 -3.01 -6.58
CA ALA A 51 -16.11 -2.53 -7.79
C ALA A 51 -17.34 -1.68 -7.47
N THR A 52 -18.06 -2.00 -6.39
CA THR A 52 -19.27 -1.27 -5.96
C THR A 52 -18.92 0.15 -5.54
N LEU A 53 -17.90 0.33 -4.69
CA LEU A 53 -17.47 1.65 -4.23
C LEU A 53 -16.89 2.47 -5.38
N ARG A 54 -16.02 1.88 -6.24
CA ARG A 54 -15.51 2.56 -7.41
C ARG A 54 -16.62 3.01 -8.38
N ARG A 55 -17.65 2.17 -8.58
CA ARG A 55 -18.82 2.56 -9.38
C ARG A 55 -19.58 3.70 -8.72
N ARG A 56 -19.89 3.56 -7.43
CA ARG A 56 -20.66 4.56 -6.67
C ARG A 56 -19.96 5.92 -6.66
N PHE A 57 -18.69 5.97 -6.32
CA PHE A 57 -17.99 7.24 -6.11
C PHE A 57 -17.32 7.79 -7.36
N MET A 58 -16.81 6.94 -8.25
CA MET A 58 -16.06 7.38 -9.42
C MET A 58 -16.89 7.48 -10.70
N LYS A 59 -17.89 6.62 -10.88
CA LYS A 59 -18.74 6.69 -12.06
C LYS A 59 -19.93 7.62 -11.88
N MET A 60 -20.54 7.61 -10.68
CA MET A 60 -21.78 8.36 -10.44
C MET A 60 -21.55 9.84 -10.09
N ASN A 61 -20.36 10.20 -9.63
CA ASN A 61 -20.04 11.55 -9.13
C ASN A 61 -19.12 12.35 -10.07
N PHE A 62 -18.84 11.83 -11.25
CA PHE A 62 -18.12 12.55 -12.29
C PHE A 62 -18.98 12.60 -13.56
N PRO A 63 -18.92 13.70 -14.33
CA PRO A 63 -19.60 13.77 -15.61
C PRO A 63 -19.19 12.62 -16.55
N ILE A 64 -20.07 12.26 -17.48
CA ILE A 64 -19.76 11.28 -18.52
C ILE A 64 -18.57 11.81 -19.33
N ASN A 65 -17.60 10.93 -19.57
CA ASN A 65 -16.35 11.24 -20.29
C ASN A 65 -15.42 12.24 -19.56
N TYR A 66 -15.66 12.55 -18.30
CA TYR A 66 -14.73 13.35 -17.54
C TYR A 66 -13.36 12.68 -17.44
N THR A 67 -12.33 13.42 -17.85
CA THR A 67 -10.94 12.94 -17.78
C THR A 67 -10.07 13.95 -17.04
N ILE A 68 -9.01 13.44 -16.46
CA ILE A 68 -7.93 14.23 -15.88
C ILE A 68 -6.63 13.92 -16.62
N GLN A 69 -5.74 14.89 -16.65
CA GLN A 69 -4.40 14.69 -17.19
C GLN A 69 -3.52 14.05 -16.12
N VAL A 70 -2.89 12.96 -16.47
CA VAL A 70 -1.91 12.28 -15.66
C VAL A 70 -0.67 12.02 -16.50
N HIS A 71 0.45 11.85 -15.85
CA HIS A 71 1.66 11.42 -16.53
C HIS A 71 1.44 10.03 -17.15
N TYR A 72 2.03 9.77 -18.31
CA TYR A 72 1.82 8.48 -19.01
C TYR A 72 2.15 7.30 -18.11
N GLU A 73 3.24 7.38 -17.36
CA GLU A 73 3.71 6.34 -16.45
C GLU A 73 2.80 6.14 -15.24
N GLU A 74 2.06 7.17 -14.83
CA GLU A 74 1.07 7.09 -13.75
C GLU A 74 -0.12 6.19 -14.10
N VAL A 75 -0.30 5.83 -15.37
CA VAL A 75 -1.28 4.83 -15.80
C VAL A 75 -0.67 3.45 -15.75
N PHE A 76 -0.31 2.99 -14.55
CA PHE A 76 0.33 1.71 -14.33
C PHE A 76 -0.67 0.56 -14.51
N ARG A 77 -0.60 -0.11 -15.65
CA ARG A 77 -1.51 -1.21 -16.03
C ARG A 77 -0.80 -2.55 -15.93
N LEU A 78 -1.57 -3.62 -15.75
CA LEU A 78 -1.04 -5.00 -15.83
C LEU A 78 -0.22 -5.26 -17.08
N ARG A 79 -0.62 -4.70 -18.22
CA ARG A 79 0.14 -4.78 -19.47
C ARG A 79 1.54 -4.16 -19.35
N ASN A 80 1.70 -3.11 -18.56
CA ASN A 80 3.01 -2.49 -18.34
C ASN A 80 3.90 -3.43 -17.54
N ILE A 81 3.36 -4.05 -16.49
CA ILE A 81 4.06 -5.07 -15.67
C ILE A 81 4.51 -6.23 -16.55
N SER A 82 3.63 -6.77 -17.39
CA SER A 82 3.96 -7.89 -18.28
C SER A 82 5.09 -7.52 -19.24
N ARG A 83 5.09 -6.30 -19.79
CA ARG A 83 6.17 -5.83 -20.69
C ARG A 83 7.50 -5.67 -19.95
N LEU A 84 7.47 -5.15 -18.74
CA LEU A 84 8.68 -5.00 -17.93
C LEU A 84 9.30 -6.36 -17.61
N ASN A 85 8.48 -7.38 -17.36
CA ASN A 85 8.94 -8.73 -17.05
C ASN A 85 9.41 -9.55 -18.27
N MET A 86 9.13 -9.10 -19.50
CA MET A 86 9.49 -9.85 -20.70
C MET A 86 10.95 -9.73 -21.12
N SER A 87 11.71 -8.81 -20.59
CA SER A 87 13.12 -8.68 -20.94
C SER A 87 13.94 -9.70 -20.15
N ILE A 88 14.76 -10.46 -20.87
CA ILE A 88 15.58 -11.55 -20.34
C ILE A 88 16.89 -11.02 -19.74
N ASP A 89 17.35 -9.87 -20.24
CA ASP A 89 18.70 -9.37 -19.96
C ASP A 89 18.87 -8.82 -18.54
N GLU A 90 17.78 -8.41 -17.89
CA GLU A 90 17.83 -7.82 -16.57
C GLU A 90 16.61 -8.25 -15.73
N PRO A 91 16.78 -9.18 -14.78
CA PRO A 91 15.67 -9.69 -13.98
C PRO A 91 15.14 -8.59 -13.03
N LEU A 92 13.85 -8.32 -13.13
CA LEU A 92 13.17 -7.42 -12.21
C LEU A 92 12.83 -8.13 -10.89
N GLN A 93 13.04 -7.44 -9.79
CA GLN A 93 12.52 -7.90 -8.51
C GLN A 93 11.06 -7.46 -8.37
N GLN A 94 10.24 -8.32 -7.78
CA GLN A 94 8.84 -7.99 -7.49
C GLN A 94 8.72 -6.70 -6.67
N ARG A 95 9.68 -6.47 -5.79
CA ARG A 95 9.77 -5.27 -4.97
C ARG A 95 9.82 -3.98 -5.79
N ASP A 96 10.58 -3.94 -6.88
CA ASP A 96 10.67 -2.74 -7.73
C ASP A 96 9.32 -2.34 -8.31
N LEU A 97 8.55 -3.35 -8.71
CA LEU A 97 7.19 -3.15 -9.21
C LEU A 97 6.20 -2.76 -8.11
N GLN A 98 6.39 -3.27 -6.89
CA GLN A 98 5.58 -2.91 -5.71
C GLN A 98 5.85 -1.45 -5.30
N ASP A 99 7.11 -1.01 -5.29
CA ASP A 99 7.50 0.37 -5.00
C ASP A 99 6.90 1.34 -6.03
N LEU A 100 7.02 1.03 -7.33
CA LEU A 100 6.38 1.80 -8.39
C LEU A 100 4.86 1.86 -8.22
N TRP A 101 4.22 0.72 -7.96
CA TRP A 101 2.77 0.65 -7.76
C TRP A 101 2.32 1.53 -6.59
N LEU A 102 3.02 1.47 -5.48
CA LEU A 102 2.68 2.25 -4.28
C LEU A 102 2.75 3.74 -4.57
N TRP A 103 3.85 4.21 -5.15
CA TRP A 103 4.04 5.62 -5.48
C TRP A 103 2.99 6.10 -6.49
N ILE A 104 2.84 5.41 -7.62
CA ILE A 104 1.90 5.77 -8.70
C ILE A 104 0.47 5.80 -8.19
N SER A 105 0.06 4.78 -7.42
CA SER A 105 -1.29 4.70 -6.87
C SER A 105 -1.59 5.84 -5.90
N HIS A 106 -0.63 6.17 -5.02
CA HIS A 106 -0.77 7.26 -4.07
C HIS A 106 -0.87 8.63 -4.78
N GLN A 107 -0.01 8.87 -5.79
CA GLN A 107 -0.10 10.09 -6.60
C GLN A 107 -1.41 10.17 -7.39
N GLY A 108 -1.84 9.07 -7.98
CA GLY A 108 -3.10 8.99 -8.70
C GLY A 108 -4.31 9.36 -7.83
N ILE A 109 -4.36 8.86 -6.59
CA ILE A 109 -5.41 9.21 -5.62
C ILE A 109 -5.36 10.70 -5.28
N LYS A 110 -4.18 11.25 -5.01
CA LYS A 110 -3.99 12.69 -4.74
C LYS A 110 -4.45 13.58 -5.91
N ARG A 111 -4.17 13.16 -7.15
CA ARG A 111 -4.66 13.89 -8.34
C ARG A 111 -6.19 13.90 -8.42
N VAL A 112 -6.83 12.74 -8.19
CA VAL A 112 -8.30 12.65 -8.19
C VAL A 112 -8.91 13.47 -7.05
N LEU A 113 -8.26 13.50 -5.88
CA LEU A 113 -8.66 14.34 -4.75
C LEU A 113 -8.67 15.84 -5.11
N ARG A 114 -7.63 16.31 -5.79
CA ARG A 114 -7.46 17.74 -6.13
C ARG A 114 -8.51 18.28 -7.09
N VAL A 115 -9.08 17.45 -7.95
CA VAL A 115 -10.09 17.89 -8.93
C VAL A 115 -11.50 18.00 -8.35
N LEU A 116 -11.70 17.55 -7.12
CA LEU A 116 -12.99 17.67 -6.42
C LEU A 116 -12.96 18.81 -5.40
N PRO A 117 -14.05 19.57 -5.27
CA PRO A 117 -14.18 20.57 -4.21
C PRO A 117 -13.97 19.93 -2.82
N GLU A 118 -13.44 20.70 -1.88
CA GLU A 118 -13.10 20.20 -0.54
C GLU A 118 -14.27 19.55 0.20
N ARG A 119 -15.45 20.12 0.07
CA ARG A 119 -16.68 19.63 0.71
C ARG A 119 -17.39 18.52 -0.07
N HIS A 120 -16.88 18.13 -1.24
CA HIS A 120 -17.52 17.11 -2.06
C HIS A 120 -17.56 15.75 -1.31
N PRO A 121 -18.72 15.06 -1.23
CA PRO A 121 -18.84 13.82 -0.47
C PRO A 121 -17.89 12.71 -0.93
N THR A 122 -17.60 12.63 -2.22
CA THR A 122 -16.63 11.66 -2.77
C THR A 122 -15.22 11.93 -2.25
N ARG A 123 -14.83 13.21 -2.16
CA ARG A 123 -13.53 13.62 -1.61
C ARG A 123 -13.45 13.28 -0.12
N THR A 124 -14.40 13.74 0.68
CA THR A 124 -14.35 13.64 2.15
C THR A 124 -14.60 12.23 2.67
N LYS A 125 -15.57 11.50 2.10
CA LYS A 125 -16.00 10.19 2.63
C LYS A 125 -15.30 9.00 1.99
N TYR A 126 -14.75 9.15 0.79
CA TYR A 126 -14.18 8.04 0.05
C TYR A 126 -12.69 8.23 -0.24
N LEU A 127 -12.33 9.25 -1.01
CA LEU A 127 -10.95 9.43 -1.47
C LEU A 127 -9.99 9.76 -0.34
N SER A 128 -10.39 10.60 0.63
CA SER A 128 -9.56 10.90 1.80
C SER A 128 -9.35 9.69 2.70
N ASN A 129 -10.37 8.83 2.84
CA ASN A 129 -10.21 7.57 3.56
C ASN A 129 -9.25 6.63 2.81
N LEU A 130 -9.38 6.54 1.49
CA LEU A 130 -8.52 5.72 0.66
C LEU A 130 -7.05 6.22 0.73
N GLU A 131 -6.83 7.53 0.64
CA GLU A 131 -5.49 8.13 0.80
C GLU A 131 -4.88 7.80 2.17
N ASN A 132 -5.65 7.89 3.25
CA ASN A 132 -5.20 7.50 4.59
C ASN A 132 -4.82 6.01 4.69
N LEU A 133 -5.55 5.13 4.01
CA LEU A 133 -5.21 3.70 3.96
C LEU A 133 -3.90 3.47 3.21
N PHE A 134 -3.67 4.19 2.11
CA PHE A 134 -2.41 4.11 1.37
C PHE A 134 -1.22 4.63 2.19
N ARG A 135 -1.38 5.74 2.90
CA ARG A 135 -0.34 6.27 3.78
C ARG A 135 0.04 5.28 4.89
N ARG A 136 -0.95 4.67 5.54
CA ARG A 136 -0.69 3.63 6.57
C ARG A 136 -0.02 2.40 5.98
N PHE A 137 -0.43 2.00 4.79
CA PHE A 137 0.21 0.89 4.09
C PHE A 137 1.66 1.21 3.76
N GLU A 138 1.95 2.41 3.27
CA GLU A 138 3.30 2.90 2.96
C GLU A 138 4.21 2.85 4.20
N GLU A 139 3.71 3.29 5.37
CA GLU A 139 4.43 3.22 6.64
C GLU A 139 4.83 1.77 6.99
N VAL A 140 3.87 0.83 6.93
CA VAL A 140 4.11 -0.59 7.20
C VAL A 140 5.03 -1.22 6.16
N TYR A 141 4.83 -0.90 4.89
CA TYR A 141 5.61 -1.42 3.78
C TYR A 141 7.08 -1.00 3.89
N ASN A 142 7.35 0.27 4.16
CA ASN A 142 8.71 0.80 4.31
C ASN A 142 9.42 0.24 5.55
N GLN A 143 8.70 -0.03 6.64
CA GLN A 143 9.27 -0.70 7.82
C GLN A 143 9.73 -2.14 7.50
N LYS A 144 8.94 -2.88 6.73
CA LYS A 144 9.27 -4.27 6.34
C LYS A 144 10.28 -4.36 5.19
N ASN A 145 10.33 -3.33 4.37
CA ASN A 145 11.19 -3.23 3.20
C ASN A 145 12.05 -1.96 3.28
N PRO A 146 13.01 -1.88 4.20
CA PRO A 146 13.88 -0.73 4.28
C PRO A 146 14.60 -0.52 2.94
N ARG A 147 14.72 0.73 2.52
CA ARG A 147 15.44 1.05 1.28
C ARG A 147 16.91 0.70 1.46
N ASP A 148 17.41 -0.05 0.51
CA ASP A 148 18.82 -0.29 0.34
C ASP A 148 19.36 0.83 -0.57
N GLU A 149 20.03 1.80 0.03
CA GLU A 149 20.57 2.98 -0.67
C GLU A 149 21.73 2.63 -1.62
N GLU A 150 22.38 1.48 -1.39
CA GLU A 150 23.49 1.01 -2.24
C GLU A 150 22.98 0.18 -3.44
N ARG A 151 21.69 -0.16 -3.45
CA ARG A 151 21.13 -0.99 -4.52
C ARG A 151 20.94 -0.20 -5.80
N VAL A 152 21.63 -0.65 -6.84
CA VAL A 152 21.42 -0.16 -8.21
C VAL A 152 20.09 -0.71 -8.73
N LEU A 153 19.20 0.19 -9.14
CA LEU A 153 17.94 -0.19 -9.78
C LEU A 153 18.20 -0.66 -11.22
N PRO A 154 17.41 -1.63 -11.72
CA PRO A 154 17.41 -1.96 -13.14
C PRO A 154 17.15 -0.71 -13.99
N GLU A 155 17.92 -0.52 -15.08
CA GLU A 155 17.83 0.67 -15.94
C GLU A 155 16.39 0.99 -16.37
N ARG A 156 15.59 -0.03 -16.65
CA ARG A 156 14.18 0.13 -17.04
C ARG A 156 13.31 0.71 -15.94
N ILE A 157 13.58 0.38 -14.69
CA ILE A 157 12.88 0.90 -13.52
C ILE A 157 13.35 2.32 -13.23
N ASP A 158 14.65 2.54 -13.30
CA ASP A 158 15.26 3.85 -13.10
C ASP A 158 14.73 4.88 -14.12
N ASN A 159 14.72 4.53 -15.38
CA ASN A 159 14.11 5.34 -16.46
C ASN A 159 12.63 5.69 -16.21
N ILE A 160 11.87 4.79 -15.56
CA ILE A 160 10.47 5.10 -15.17
C ILE A 160 10.45 6.11 -14.04
N TRP A 161 11.31 5.93 -13.03
CA TRP A 161 11.42 6.86 -11.91
C TRP A 161 11.85 8.25 -12.35
N GLU A 162 12.84 8.36 -13.23
CA GLU A 162 13.25 9.63 -13.82
C GLU A 162 12.07 10.34 -14.48
N ARG A 163 11.33 9.67 -15.36
CA ARG A 163 10.15 10.26 -16.01
C ARG A 163 9.01 10.62 -15.06
N LEU A 164 8.82 9.86 -13.98
CA LEU A 164 7.79 10.14 -12.98
C LEU A 164 8.12 11.34 -12.10
N THR A 165 9.39 11.62 -11.90
CA THR A 165 9.90 12.72 -11.06
C THR A 165 10.25 13.97 -11.86
N ASP A 166 10.45 13.84 -13.16
CA ASP A 166 10.71 14.95 -14.07
C ASP A 166 9.46 15.83 -14.22
N GLN A 167 9.56 17.08 -13.76
CA GLN A 167 8.46 18.06 -13.82
C GLN A 167 8.23 18.60 -15.24
N ASP A 168 9.25 18.55 -16.08
CA ASP A 168 9.23 19.09 -17.45
C ASP A 168 8.88 18.02 -18.49
N TYR A 169 8.67 16.77 -18.04
CA TYR A 169 8.31 15.69 -18.95
C TYR A 169 6.89 15.86 -19.52
N GLU A 170 6.77 15.97 -20.82
CA GLU A 170 5.51 16.29 -21.53
C GLU A 170 4.60 15.07 -21.81
N GLY A 171 4.93 13.90 -21.28
CA GLY A 171 4.20 12.65 -21.51
C GLY A 171 2.83 12.60 -20.82
N TRP A 172 1.89 13.46 -21.20
CA TRP A 172 0.55 13.51 -20.60
C TRP A 172 -0.45 12.55 -21.24
N LYS A 173 -1.37 12.04 -20.43
CA LYS A 173 -2.45 11.15 -20.86
C LYS A 173 -3.76 11.51 -20.17
N SER A 174 -4.82 11.63 -20.99
CA SER A 174 -6.19 11.79 -20.51
C SER A 174 -6.76 10.46 -20.02
N VAL A 175 -7.18 10.39 -18.78
CA VAL A 175 -7.77 9.19 -18.16
C VAL A 175 -8.96 9.54 -17.29
N THR A 176 -9.91 8.63 -17.19
CA THR A 176 -11.02 8.81 -16.25
C THR A 176 -10.55 8.53 -14.81
N PRO A 177 -11.05 9.28 -13.80
CA PRO A 177 -10.72 9.00 -12.40
C PRO A 177 -10.99 7.55 -11.99
N LYS A 178 -12.06 6.96 -12.55
CA LYS A 178 -12.39 5.56 -12.32
C LYS A 178 -11.29 4.63 -12.83
N SER A 179 -10.73 4.88 -14.02
CA SER A 179 -9.71 4.00 -14.60
C SER A 179 -8.40 3.98 -13.81
N ILE A 180 -8.06 5.08 -13.15
CA ILE A 180 -6.90 5.13 -12.23
C ILE A 180 -7.11 4.13 -11.08
N LEU A 181 -8.25 4.18 -10.41
CA LEU A 181 -8.55 3.28 -9.31
C LEU A 181 -8.74 1.82 -9.77
N ASP A 182 -9.30 1.61 -10.96
CA ASP A 182 -9.43 0.27 -11.55
C ASP A 182 -8.05 -0.36 -11.82
N ASN A 183 -7.09 0.43 -12.34
CA ASN A 183 -5.72 -0.03 -12.57
C ASN A 183 -4.99 -0.28 -11.23
N CYS A 184 -5.09 0.66 -10.28
CA CYS A 184 -4.55 0.50 -8.95
C CYS A 184 -5.01 -0.82 -8.30
N TYR A 185 -6.32 -1.11 -8.34
CA TYR A 185 -6.89 -2.35 -7.79
C TYR A 185 -6.34 -3.61 -8.47
N ARG A 186 -6.31 -3.62 -9.81
CA ARG A 186 -5.86 -4.81 -10.57
C ARG A 186 -4.39 -5.09 -10.37
N THR A 187 -3.56 -4.05 -10.42
CA THR A 187 -2.12 -4.18 -10.24
C THR A 187 -1.76 -4.58 -8.81
N MET A 188 -2.49 -4.08 -7.81
CA MET A 188 -2.35 -4.51 -6.41
C MET A 188 -2.55 -6.03 -6.27
N LEU A 189 -3.63 -6.57 -6.81
CA LEU A 189 -3.92 -8.01 -6.71
C LEU A 189 -2.86 -8.86 -7.41
N CYS A 190 -2.26 -8.35 -8.50
CA CYS A 190 -1.19 -9.03 -9.22
C CYS A 190 0.13 -9.00 -8.43
N LEU A 191 0.54 -7.82 -7.93
CA LEU A 191 1.85 -7.61 -7.32
C LEU A 191 1.95 -8.12 -5.87
N PHE A 192 0.83 -8.29 -5.19
CA PHE A 192 0.76 -8.77 -3.80
C PHE A 192 -0.12 -10.02 -3.71
N LYS A 193 0.03 -10.92 -4.68
CA LYS A 193 -0.78 -12.14 -4.79
C LYS A 193 -0.76 -12.98 -3.51
N GLU A 194 0.34 -13.01 -2.80
CA GLU A 194 0.52 -13.72 -1.53
C GLU A 194 -0.45 -13.28 -0.43
N CYS A 195 -0.87 -12.01 -0.46
CA CYS A 195 -1.87 -11.48 0.48
C CYS A 195 -3.31 -11.79 0.08
N PHE A 196 -3.53 -12.23 -1.14
CA PHE A 196 -4.86 -12.42 -1.73
C PHE A 196 -5.09 -13.85 -2.25
N SER A 197 -4.18 -14.78 -1.97
CA SER A 197 -4.34 -16.18 -2.35
C SER A 197 -5.72 -16.68 -1.90
N LYS A 198 -6.45 -17.25 -2.83
CA LYS A 198 -7.60 -18.10 -2.54
C LYS A 198 -7.05 -19.49 -2.20
N GLU A 199 -7.86 -20.33 -1.62
CA GLU A 199 -7.54 -21.74 -1.35
C GLU A 199 -7.02 -22.52 -2.58
N ASP A 200 -7.17 -21.95 -3.77
CA ASP A 200 -6.65 -22.46 -5.04
C ASP A 200 -5.30 -21.74 -5.33
N ASP A 201 -4.20 -22.40 -5.02
CA ASP A 201 -2.82 -21.91 -5.19
C ASP A 201 -2.46 -21.56 -6.65
N ASN A 202 -3.30 -21.94 -7.62
CA ASN A 202 -3.10 -21.70 -9.04
C ASN A 202 -3.79 -20.43 -9.59
N TYR A 203 -4.45 -19.62 -8.76
CA TYR A 203 -5.14 -18.45 -9.26
C TYR A 203 -4.18 -17.29 -9.59
N ASP A 204 -3.82 -17.16 -10.84
CA ASP A 204 -2.93 -16.10 -11.34
C ASP A 204 -3.70 -14.80 -11.61
N TYR A 205 -3.70 -13.91 -10.61
CA TYR A 205 -4.32 -12.58 -10.75
C TYR A 205 -3.75 -11.77 -11.91
N CYS A 206 -2.46 -11.94 -12.23
CA CYS A 206 -1.83 -11.19 -13.31
C CYS A 206 -2.37 -11.61 -14.68
N LYS A 207 -2.61 -12.88 -14.90
CA LYS A 207 -3.22 -13.40 -16.14
C LYS A 207 -4.71 -13.11 -16.20
N VAL A 208 -5.45 -13.44 -15.14
CA VAL A 208 -6.92 -13.30 -15.12
C VAL A 208 -7.36 -11.85 -15.25
N LEU A 209 -6.67 -10.92 -14.61
CA LEU A 209 -7.01 -9.50 -14.64
C LEU A 209 -6.41 -8.75 -15.83
N ASN A 210 -5.43 -9.33 -16.51
CA ASN A 210 -4.88 -8.80 -17.76
C ASN A 210 -5.80 -9.02 -18.95
N TRP A 211 -6.97 -9.61 -18.75
CA TRP A 211 -7.96 -9.83 -19.77
C TRP A 211 -8.41 -8.48 -20.34
N SER A 212 -7.68 -8.07 -21.34
CA SER A 212 -7.96 -6.89 -22.12
C SER A 212 -9.07 -7.22 -23.09
N ASN A 213 -10.21 -6.56 -22.89
CA ASN A 213 -11.15 -6.20 -23.95
C ASN A 213 -11.26 -7.17 -25.12
N GLY A 214 -12.26 -8.06 -25.05
CA GLY A 214 -12.97 -8.43 -26.25
C GLY A 214 -12.29 -9.45 -27.16
N THR A 215 -12.27 -10.68 -26.74
CA THR A 215 -12.77 -11.73 -27.62
C THR A 215 -14.15 -12.10 -27.07
N LYS A 216 -15.18 -11.51 -27.63
CA LYS A 216 -16.50 -12.10 -27.66
C LYS A 216 -16.27 -13.43 -28.39
N THR A 217 -16.18 -14.51 -27.64
CA THR A 217 -16.41 -15.83 -28.21
C THR A 217 -17.89 -15.84 -28.58
N THR A 218 -18.14 -15.72 -29.86
CA THR A 218 -19.36 -16.11 -30.54
C THR A 218 -19.65 -17.56 -30.24
#